data_79fb67aa30995ac8ee37c61ee4276f42
#
_entry.id   79fb67aa30995ac8ee37c61ee4276f42
#
_cell.length_a   1.000
_cell.length_b   1.000
_cell.length_c   1.000
_cell.angle_alpha   90.00
_cell.angle_beta   90.00
_cell.angle_gamma   90.00
#
_symmetry.space_group_name_H-M   'P 1'
#
loop_
_entity.id
_entity.type
_entity.pdbx_description
1 polymer ?
#
loop_
_entity_poly.entity_id
_entity_poly.type
_entity_poly.pdbx_seq_one_letter_code
_entity_poly.pdbx_strand_id
1 'polypeptide(L)'
;MTGLIHILTGNGKGKTTSATGMAVRALGNGLKVTFVQFLKGTPTGEVKTLEKLENVEINRATSFDYDNIPLLKETHNEMLLSAIETQPDILILDEVIGAVNYGYLDKDILLDYLKNHNNTEVVMTGRNA
;
A
#
# COMPACT_ATOMS: atom_id res chain seq x y z
N MET A 1 -7.65 -14.83 15.01
CA MET A 1 -7.87 -13.40 15.20
C MET A 1 -7.99 -12.72 13.84
N THR A 2 -9.01 -11.92 13.66
CA THR A 2 -9.21 -11.21 12.40
C THR A 2 -8.38 -9.93 12.41
N GLY A 3 -7.66 -9.67 11.30
CA GLY A 3 -6.91 -8.44 11.16
C GLY A 3 -7.81 -7.22 11.02
N LEU A 4 -7.33 -6.06 11.46
CA LEU A 4 -8.06 -4.81 11.37
C LEU A 4 -7.80 -4.12 10.02
N ILE A 5 -8.77 -3.31 9.59
CA ILE A 5 -8.62 -2.46 8.42
C ILE A 5 -8.62 -1.00 8.90
N HIS A 6 -7.56 -0.27 8.55
CA HIS A 6 -7.41 1.14 8.88
C HIS A 6 -7.47 1.96 7.60
N ILE A 7 -8.22 3.06 7.63
CA ILE A 7 -8.29 3.98 6.49
C ILE A 7 -7.87 5.36 6.98
N LEU A 8 -6.78 5.88 6.42
CA LEU A 8 -6.25 7.21 6.73
C LEU A 8 -6.58 8.12 5.55
N THR A 9 -7.56 9.00 5.73
CA THR A 9 -8.06 9.84 4.65
C THR A 9 -7.93 11.32 5.00
N GLY A 10 -8.26 12.18 4.03
CA GLY A 10 -8.24 13.62 4.17
C GLY A 10 -7.32 14.28 3.16
N ASN A 11 -7.35 15.62 3.14
CA ASN A 11 -6.54 16.41 2.21
C ASN A 11 -5.25 16.95 2.84
N GLY A 12 -5.05 16.68 4.13
CA GLY A 12 -3.87 17.14 4.86
C GLY A 12 -2.65 16.28 4.62
N LYS A 13 -1.51 16.77 5.07
CA LYS A 13 -0.26 16.00 5.08
C LYS A 13 -0.26 15.04 6.26
N GLY A 14 0.60 14.03 6.20
CA GLY A 14 0.83 13.13 7.32
C GLY A 14 0.22 11.73 7.19
N LYS A 15 -0.56 11.47 6.15
CA LYS A 15 -1.14 10.13 5.96
C LYS A 15 -0.05 9.08 5.72
N THR A 16 0.87 9.34 4.81
CA THR A 16 2.00 8.45 4.54
C THR A 16 2.90 8.34 5.76
N THR A 17 3.14 9.45 6.46
CA THR A 17 3.94 9.45 7.68
C THR A 17 3.30 8.60 8.76
N SER A 18 1.97 8.70 8.94
CA SER A 18 1.25 7.87 9.91
C SER A 18 1.32 6.40 9.56
N ALA A 19 1.12 6.05 8.29
CA ALA A 19 1.21 4.67 7.83
C ALA A 19 2.64 4.13 8.03
N THR A 20 3.65 4.94 7.74
CA THR A 20 5.05 4.57 7.95
C THR A 20 5.34 4.34 9.44
N GLY A 21 4.79 5.17 10.32
CA GLY A 21 4.91 4.98 11.75
C GLY A 21 4.35 3.64 12.22
N MET A 22 3.20 3.24 11.66
CA MET A 22 2.62 1.92 11.95
C MET A 22 3.55 0.80 11.47
N ALA A 23 4.17 0.96 10.30
CA ALA A 23 5.13 -0.02 9.78
C ALA A 23 6.33 -0.16 10.71
N VAL A 24 6.92 0.97 11.13
CA VAL A 24 8.08 0.98 12.02
C VAL A 24 7.77 0.28 13.33
N ARG A 25 6.60 0.58 13.93
CA ARG A 25 6.16 -0.06 15.17
C ARG A 25 6.04 -1.57 14.99
N ALA A 26 5.41 -2.01 13.90
CA ALA A 26 5.24 -3.42 13.62
C ALA A 26 6.58 -4.13 13.46
N LEU A 27 7.49 -3.53 12.70
CA LEU A 27 8.84 -4.09 12.51
C LEU A 27 9.60 -4.18 13.84
N GLY A 28 9.46 -3.19 14.71
CA GLY A 28 10.06 -3.21 16.04
C GLY A 28 9.52 -4.34 16.91
N ASN A 29 8.29 -4.78 16.64
CA ASN A 29 7.67 -5.90 17.35
C ASN A 29 7.88 -7.25 16.63
N GLY A 30 8.77 -7.30 15.66
CA GLY A 30 9.12 -8.55 14.97
C GLY A 30 8.12 -9.01 13.93
N LEU A 31 7.18 -8.14 13.52
CA LEU A 31 6.18 -8.48 12.52
C LEU A 31 6.73 -8.26 11.11
N LYS A 32 6.11 -8.93 10.16
CA LYS A 32 6.44 -8.81 8.74
C LYS A 32 5.53 -7.77 8.08
N VAL A 33 6.12 -6.81 7.36
CA VAL A 33 5.40 -5.72 6.72
C VAL A 33 5.63 -5.73 5.23
N THR A 34 4.55 -5.55 4.46
CA THR A 34 4.65 -5.24 3.04
C THR A 34 4.05 -3.85 2.82
N PHE A 35 4.83 -2.97 2.21
CA PHE A 35 4.46 -1.59 1.94
C PHE A 35 4.36 -1.39 0.43
N VAL A 36 3.18 -1.02 -0.05
CA VAL A 36 2.95 -0.75 -1.47
C VAL A 36 2.75 0.74 -1.65
N GLN A 37 3.55 1.35 -2.53
CA GLN A 37 3.42 2.76 -2.86
C GLN A 37 2.80 2.90 -4.25
N PHE A 38 1.52 3.25 -4.29
CA PHE A 38 0.81 3.50 -5.55
C PHE A 38 1.03 4.94 -6.01
N LEU A 39 0.83 5.18 -7.29
CA LEU A 39 0.82 6.50 -7.94
C LEU A 39 2.16 7.22 -8.04
N LYS A 40 3.15 6.87 -7.26
CA LYS A 40 4.44 7.58 -7.23
C LYS A 40 5.55 6.73 -7.83
N GLY A 41 6.30 7.35 -8.75
CA GLY A 41 7.49 6.71 -9.35
C GLY A 41 8.78 7.01 -8.61
N THR A 42 8.78 7.99 -7.69
CA THR A 42 9.95 8.33 -6.88
C THR A 42 9.71 8.02 -5.42
N PRO A 43 10.70 7.45 -4.71
CA PRO A 43 10.51 7.11 -3.30
C PRO A 43 10.50 8.37 -2.44
N THR A 44 9.65 8.37 -1.40
CA THR A 44 9.67 9.38 -0.36
C THR A 44 10.81 9.08 0.63
N GLY A 45 11.11 10.02 1.53
CA GLY A 45 12.12 9.80 2.57
C GLY A 45 11.77 8.63 3.47
N GLU A 46 10.48 8.46 3.79
CA GLU A 46 9.99 7.35 4.61
C GLU A 46 10.29 6.01 3.93
N VAL A 47 10.00 5.90 2.64
CA VAL A 47 10.24 4.66 1.89
C VAL A 47 11.74 4.34 1.82
N LYS A 48 12.57 5.35 1.59
CA LYS A 48 14.03 5.16 1.57
C LYS A 48 14.55 4.59 2.89
N THR A 49 13.98 5.04 4.00
CA THR A 49 14.35 4.53 5.32
C THR A 49 13.86 3.10 5.51
N LEU A 50 12.62 2.81 5.13
CA LEU A 50 12.05 1.47 5.25
C LEU A 50 12.84 0.43 4.45
N GLU A 51 13.32 0.80 3.27
CA GLU A 51 14.09 -0.11 2.41
C GLU A 51 15.36 -0.65 3.09
N LYS A 52 15.85 0.04 4.11
CA LYS A 52 17.06 -0.36 4.84
C LYS A 52 16.77 -1.29 6.00
N LEU A 53 15.51 -1.54 6.34
CA LEU A 53 15.13 -2.35 7.50
C LEU A 53 14.89 -3.80 7.07
N GLU A 54 14.96 -4.70 8.06
CA GLU A 54 14.65 -6.11 7.86
C GLU A 54 13.15 -6.36 8.01
N ASN A 55 12.66 -7.44 7.45
CA ASN A 55 11.27 -7.91 7.54
C ASN A 55 10.26 -6.98 6.86
N VAL A 56 10.72 -6.11 5.97
CA VAL A 56 9.83 -5.26 5.18
C VAL A 56 10.10 -5.47 3.69
N GLU A 57 9.03 -5.62 2.93
CA GLU A 57 9.09 -5.59 1.47
C GLU A 57 8.48 -4.29 0.98
N ILE A 58 9.17 -3.62 0.08
CA ILE A 58 8.67 -2.40 -0.56
C ILE A 58 8.30 -2.73 -2.00
N ASN A 59 7.05 -2.51 -2.35
CA ASN A 59 6.57 -2.74 -3.71
C ASN A 59 6.17 -1.40 -4.31
N ARG A 60 6.96 -0.92 -5.25
CA ARG A 60 6.71 0.35 -5.94
C ARG A 60 7.31 0.29 -7.34
N ALA A 61 6.74 1.06 -8.25
CA ALA A 61 7.32 1.22 -9.57
C ALA A 61 8.33 2.37 -9.56
N THR A 62 9.34 2.31 -10.43
CA THR A 62 10.35 3.36 -10.55
C THR A 62 9.86 4.53 -11.40
N SER A 63 8.87 4.28 -12.26
CA SER A 63 8.26 5.32 -13.08
C SER A 63 6.91 4.83 -13.60
N PHE A 64 6.05 5.79 -13.98
CA PHE A 64 4.76 5.49 -14.61
C PHE A 64 4.61 6.32 -15.87
N ASP A 65 4.01 5.72 -16.91
CA ASP A 65 3.55 6.45 -18.09
C ASP A 65 2.09 6.80 -17.88
N TYR A 66 1.82 8.01 -17.40
CA TYR A 66 0.46 8.45 -17.06
C TYR A 66 -0.44 8.64 -18.27
N ASP A 67 0.12 8.62 -19.49
CA ASP A 67 -0.67 8.68 -20.73
C ASP A 67 -1.15 7.30 -21.19
N ASN A 68 -0.62 6.23 -20.60
CA ASN A 68 -0.99 4.86 -20.96
C ASN A 68 -1.84 4.23 -19.85
N ILE A 69 -3.13 4.51 -19.86
CA ILE A 69 -4.06 4.05 -18.81
C ILE A 69 -4.11 2.51 -18.71
N PRO A 70 -4.20 1.74 -19.82
CA PRO A 70 -4.18 0.28 -19.71
C PRO A 70 -2.93 -0.27 -19.02
N LEU A 71 -1.77 0.31 -19.31
CA LEU A 71 -0.52 -0.11 -18.68
C LEU A 71 -0.49 0.28 -17.20
N LEU A 72 -0.98 1.48 -16.85
CA LEU A 72 -1.09 1.91 -15.46
C LEU A 72 -1.95 0.94 -14.67
N LYS A 73 -3.08 0.53 -15.23
CA LYS A 73 -4.00 -0.39 -14.57
C LYS A 73 -3.36 -1.75 -14.37
N GLU A 74 -2.70 -2.27 -15.39
CA GLU A 74 -2.00 -3.54 -15.29
C GLU A 74 -0.93 -3.49 -14.21
N THR A 75 -0.11 -2.44 -14.20
CA THR A 75 0.98 -2.28 -13.23
C THR A 75 0.45 -2.18 -11.80
N HIS A 76 -0.58 -1.35 -11.56
CA HIS A 76 -1.13 -1.19 -10.22
C HIS A 76 -1.81 -2.47 -9.72
N ASN A 77 -2.53 -3.17 -10.59
CA ASN A 77 -3.14 -4.44 -10.23
C ASN A 77 -2.08 -5.48 -9.86
N GLU A 78 -0.99 -5.56 -10.61
CA GLU A 78 0.10 -6.47 -10.31
C GLU A 78 0.80 -6.12 -8.99
N MET A 79 0.98 -4.83 -8.70
CA MET A 79 1.57 -4.39 -7.44
C MET A 79 0.75 -4.88 -6.25
N LEU A 80 -0.57 -4.75 -6.32
CA LEU A 80 -1.46 -5.21 -5.27
C LEU A 80 -1.43 -6.73 -5.12
N LEU A 81 -1.59 -7.46 -6.23
CA LEU A 81 -1.63 -8.92 -6.20
C LEU A 81 -0.31 -9.50 -5.70
N SER A 82 0.82 -8.96 -6.14
CA SER A 82 2.14 -9.38 -5.68
C SER A 82 2.31 -9.16 -4.17
N ALA A 83 1.84 -8.02 -3.67
CA ALA A 83 1.91 -7.71 -2.24
C ALA A 83 1.06 -8.67 -1.42
N ILE A 84 -0.13 -9.01 -1.89
CA ILE A 84 -1.02 -9.97 -1.21
C ILE A 84 -0.33 -11.33 -1.08
N GLU A 85 0.39 -11.76 -2.11
CA GLU A 85 1.08 -13.05 -2.11
C GLU A 85 2.18 -13.14 -1.06
N THR A 86 2.72 -12.03 -0.59
CA THR A 86 3.77 -12.04 0.44
C THR A 86 3.24 -12.47 1.80
N GLN A 87 1.93 -12.45 2.00
CA GLN A 87 1.26 -12.83 3.25
C GLN A 87 1.87 -12.14 4.48
N PRO A 88 1.91 -10.79 4.50
CA PRO A 88 2.50 -10.06 5.61
C PRO A 88 1.57 -10.05 6.82
N ASP A 89 2.13 -9.69 7.98
CA ASP A 89 1.32 -9.42 9.17
C ASP A 89 0.58 -8.10 9.01
N ILE A 90 1.24 -7.11 8.40
CA ILE A 90 0.63 -5.81 8.08
C ILE A 90 0.90 -5.48 6.61
N LEU A 91 -0.17 -5.15 5.89
CA LEU A 91 -0.10 -4.69 4.51
C LEU A 91 -0.47 -3.21 4.46
N ILE A 92 0.47 -2.39 4.02
CA ILE A 92 0.24 -0.95 3.88
C ILE A 92 0.10 -0.61 2.41
N LEU A 93 -1.04 -0.01 2.06
CA LEU A 93 -1.39 0.35 0.68
C LEU A 93 -1.45 1.88 0.61
N ASP A 94 -0.28 2.49 0.37
CA ASP A 94 -0.15 3.95 0.32
C ASP A 94 -0.71 4.50 -0.98
N GLU A 95 -1.61 5.48 -0.89
CA GLU A 95 -2.31 6.10 -2.02
C GLU A 95 -3.21 5.15 -2.80
N VAL A 96 -3.63 4.03 -2.19
CA VAL A 96 -4.50 3.06 -2.88
C VAL A 96 -5.85 3.66 -3.24
N ILE A 97 -6.39 4.54 -2.40
CA ILE A 97 -7.69 5.16 -2.64
C ILE A 97 -7.62 6.04 -3.90
N GLY A 98 -6.53 6.80 -4.05
CA GLY A 98 -6.31 7.59 -5.25
C GLY A 98 -6.16 6.72 -6.50
N ALA A 99 -5.44 5.60 -6.38
CA ALA A 99 -5.28 4.68 -7.50
C ALA A 99 -6.62 4.13 -7.99
N VAL A 100 -7.51 3.78 -7.07
CA VAL A 100 -8.87 3.33 -7.42
C VAL A 100 -9.68 4.48 -8.03
N ASN A 101 -9.63 5.67 -7.43
CA ASN A 101 -10.42 6.81 -7.90
C ASN A 101 -10.00 7.29 -9.28
N TYR A 102 -8.71 7.19 -9.62
CA TYR A 102 -8.23 7.52 -10.97
C TYR A 102 -8.46 6.40 -11.98
N GLY A 103 -8.94 5.24 -11.56
CA GLY A 103 -9.14 4.11 -12.44
C GLY A 103 -7.87 3.34 -12.77
N TYR A 104 -6.79 3.53 -12.00
CA TYR A 104 -5.52 2.84 -12.21
C TYR A 104 -5.45 1.50 -11.48
N LEU A 105 -6.34 1.26 -10.54
CA LEU A 105 -6.42 0.00 -9.80
C LEU A 105 -7.85 -0.50 -9.84
N ASP A 106 -8.03 -1.79 -10.12
CA ASP A 106 -9.34 -2.41 -10.17
C ASP A 106 -9.93 -2.48 -8.76
N LYS A 107 -11.01 -1.76 -8.54
CA LYS A 107 -11.72 -1.72 -7.26
C LYS A 107 -12.14 -3.12 -6.80
N ASP A 108 -12.57 -3.97 -7.72
CA ASP A 108 -13.07 -5.30 -7.37
C ASP A 108 -11.98 -6.20 -6.80
N ILE A 109 -10.74 -6.09 -7.30
CA ILE A 109 -9.60 -6.83 -6.76
C ILE A 109 -9.36 -6.40 -5.32
N LEU A 110 -9.36 -5.10 -5.05
CA LEU A 110 -9.15 -4.58 -3.70
C LEU A 110 -10.26 -5.01 -2.75
N LEU A 111 -11.52 -4.84 -3.16
CA LEU A 111 -12.65 -5.20 -2.30
C LEU A 111 -12.70 -6.69 -1.99
N ASP A 112 -12.38 -7.53 -2.99
CA ASP A 112 -12.35 -8.97 -2.80
C ASP A 112 -11.29 -9.35 -1.78
N TYR A 113 -10.10 -8.76 -1.87
CA TYR A 113 -9.05 -8.99 -0.88
C TYR A 113 -9.48 -8.55 0.52
N LEU A 114 -10.09 -7.37 0.65
CA LEU A 114 -10.51 -6.85 1.95
C LEU A 114 -11.55 -7.73 2.62
N LYS A 115 -12.38 -8.42 1.85
CA LYS A 115 -13.35 -9.37 2.41
C LYS A 115 -12.67 -10.64 2.93
N ASN A 116 -11.49 -10.97 2.44
CA ASN A 116 -10.81 -12.24 2.68
C ASN A 116 -9.40 -12.06 3.25
N HIS A 117 -9.10 -10.90 3.85
CA HIS A 117 -7.75 -10.59 4.30
C HIS A 117 -7.28 -11.39 5.53
N ASN A 118 -8.16 -12.16 6.14
CA ASN A 118 -7.85 -13.07 7.26
C ASN A 118 -7.17 -12.33 8.43
N ASN A 119 -5.97 -12.75 8.80
CA ASN A 119 -5.26 -12.19 9.96
C ASN A 119 -4.34 -11.02 9.62
N THR A 120 -4.27 -10.64 8.35
CA THR A 120 -3.44 -9.50 7.94
C THR A 120 -4.12 -8.20 8.35
N GLU A 121 -3.38 -7.33 9.03
CA GLU A 121 -3.82 -5.97 9.30
C GLU A 121 -3.57 -5.13 8.05
N VAL A 122 -4.59 -4.39 7.59
CA VAL A 122 -4.50 -3.62 6.34
C VAL A 122 -4.60 -2.14 6.67
N VAL A 123 -3.68 -1.35 6.15
CA VAL A 123 -3.67 0.11 6.28
C VAL A 123 -3.74 0.73 4.89
N MET A 124 -4.77 1.52 4.64
CA MET A 124 -4.96 2.20 3.35
C MET A 124 -4.90 3.70 3.55
N THR A 125 -4.23 4.40 2.63
CA THR A 125 -4.21 5.85 2.65
C THR A 125 -4.75 6.43 1.35
N GLY A 126 -5.18 7.68 1.40
CA GLY A 126 -5.62 8.41 0.23
C GLY A 126 -6.55 9.54 0.57
N ARG A 127 -6.94 10.30 -0.47
CA ARG A 127 -7.89 11.39 -0.36
C ARG A 127 -9.24 10.92 -0.86
N ASN A 128 -10.32 11.52 -0.36
CA ASN A 128 -11.68 11.27 -0.86
C ASN A 128 -12.07 9.78 -0.83
N ALA A 129 -11.84 9.14 0.28
CA ALA A 129 -12.18 7.73 0.46
C ALA A 129 -13.69 7.46 0.30
#